data_7feb39b0ab49de84a0be0fd672e3c7c3
#
_entry.id   7feb39b0ab49de84a0be0fd672e3c7c3
#
_cell.length_a   1.000
_cell.length_b   1.000
_cell.length_c   1.000
_cell.angle_alpha   90.00
_cell.angle_beta   90.00
_cell.angle_gamma   90.00
#
_symmetry.space_group_name_H-M   'P 1'
#
loop_
_entity.id
_entity.type
_entity.pdbx_description
1 polymer ?
#
loop_
_entity_poly.entity_id
_entity_poly.type
_entity_poly.pdbx_seq_one_letter_code
_entity_poly.pdbx_strand_id
1 'polypeptide(L)'
;LGSWLGHHAGTKVSAIIGFDNPITEDRLKALGAGAASTGSVGLFHIVGQTPEAPTLDAICLDIPNTQTLAPTAQDLRLERDRLSHSSSDELDCIAVGSPHFSYPETIALLDALQERKSIIPFYVCTNRFVLTKLEHEKLLIPLKAAGIEIVVDTCIAVAPILKGNGGVMMTNSAKFAHYGPGMTGYVSVFGSLSDCVESAITGKIIRDDRLWQ
;
A
#
# COMPACT_ATOMS: atom_id res chain seq x y z
N LEU A 1 0.03 0.89 -9.55
CA LEU A 1 -0.09 -0.13 -10.63
C LEU A 1 -1.14 -1.19 -10.28
N GLY A 2 -1.10 -1.83 -9.08
CA GLY A 2 -2.05 -2.90 -8.73
C GLY A 2 -3.51 -2.49 -8.89
N SER A 3 -3.90 -1.33 -8.37
CA SER A 3 -5.26 -0.83 -8.51
C SER A 3 -5.65 -0.57 -9.97
N TRP A 4 -4.75 0.02 -10.75
CA TRP A 4 -4.94 0.18 -12.20
C TRP A 4 -5.14 -1.16 -12.91
N LEU A 5 -4.30 -2.16 -12.58
CA LEU A 5 -4.42 -3.51 -13.11
C LEU A 5 -5.79 -4.12 -12.79
N GLY A 6 -6.25 -3.99 -11.55
CA GLY A 6 -7.55 -4.48 -11.15
C GLY A 6 -8.69 -3.93 -11.98
N HIS A 7 -8.73 -2.62 -12.19
CA HIS A 7 -9.76 -1.97 -13.00
C HIS A 7 -9.75 -2.40 -14.48
N HIS A 8 -8.59 -2.75 -15.03
CA HIS A 8 -8.47 -3.09 -16.46
C HIS A 8 -8.54 -4.59 -16.73
N ALA A 9 -7.99 -5.40 -15.84
CA ALA A 9 -7.98 -6.86 -16.00
C ALA A 9 -9.27 -7.54 -15.53
N GLY A 10 -9.93 -6.97 -14.51
CA GLY A 10 -11.08 -7.63 -13.89
C GLY A 10 -10.68 -9.01 -13.31
N THR A 11 -11.30 -10.08 -13.81
CA THR A 11 -11.00 -11.46 -13.41
C THR A 11 -9.99 -12.17 -14.32
N LYS A 12 -9.43 -11.48 -15.33
CA LYS A 12 -8.49 -12.08 -16.27
C LYS A 12 -7.12 -12.26 -15.63
N VAL A 13 -6.42 -13.31 -16.03
CA VAL A 13 -5.00 -13.50 -15.70
C VAL A 13 -4.17 -12.51 -16.53
N SER A 14 -3.26 -11.82 -15.89
CA SER A 14 -2.44 -10.78 -16.50
C SER A 14 -0.97 -11.17 -16.53
N ALA A 15 -0.30 -10.94 -17.67
CA ALA A 15 1.14 -10.99 -17.81
C ALA A 15 1.70 -9.57 -17.79
N ILE A 16 2.54 -9.26 -16.82
CA ILE A 16 3.16 -7.95 -16.67
C ILE A 16 4.59 -8.04 -17.18
N ILE A 17 4.96 -7.15 -18.09
CA ILE A 17 6.32 -7.06 -18.69
C ILE A 17 6.89 -5.66 -18.41
N GLY A 18 8.20 -5.50 -18.58
CA GLY A 18 8.88 -4.19 -18.48
C GLY A 18 9.42 -3.86 -17.09
N PHE A 19 9.62 -4.86 -16.23
CA PHE A 19 10.35 -4.71 -14.98
C PHE A 19 11.78 -5.21 -15.13
N ASP A 20 12.73 -4.30 -15.29
CA ASP A 20 14.16 -4.62 -15.48
C ASP A 20 14.85 -5.02 -14.17
N ASN A 21 14.34 -4.56 -13.03
CA ASN A 21 14.90 -4.85 -11.71
C ASN A 21 14.06 -5.86 -10.94
N PRO A 22 14.67 -6.70 -10.09
CA PRO A 22 13.95 -7.62 -9.23
C PRO A 22 12.91 -6.90 -8.37
N ILE A 23 11.70 -7.45 -8.33
CA ILE A 23 10.60 -6.94 -7.50
C ILE A 23 10.64 -7.66 -6.16
N THR A 24 10.61 -6.89 -5.07
CA THR A 24 10.56 -7.46 -3.72
C THR A 24 9.20 -8.10 -3.44
N GLU A 25 9.16 -9.06 -2.51
CA GLU A 25 7.91 -9.68 -2.05
C GLU A 25 6.91 -8.64 -1.54
N ASP A 26 7.36 -7.58 -0.87
CA ASP A 26 6.48 -6.50 -0.41
C ASP A 26 5.84 -5.73 -1.56
N ARG A 27 6.57 -5.51 -2.64
CA ARG A 27 6.00 -4.90 -3.85
C ARG A 27 5.02 -5.82 -4.56
N LEU A 28 5.32 -7.13 -4.64
CA LEU A 28 4.38 -8.15 -5.15
C LEU A 28 3.11 -8.21 -4.30
N LYS A 29 3.27 -8.22 -2.98
CA LYS A 29 2.18 -8.18 -2.01
C LYS A 29 1.29 -6.96 -2.20
N ALA A 30 1.87 -5.77 -2.35
CA ALA A 30 1.14 -4.52 -2.55
C ALA A 30 0.42 -4.49 -3.90
N LEU A 31 1.07 -4.98 -4.98
CA LEU A 31 0.49 -5.08 -6.31
C LEU A 31 -0.70 -6.03 -6.32
N GLY A 32 -0.53 -7.24 -5.79
CA GLY A 32 -1.60 -8.24 -5.71
C GLY A 32 -2.78 -7.78 -4.87
N ALA A 33 -2.52 -7.17 -3.70
CA ALA A 33 -3.58 -6.65 -2.83
C ALA A 33 -4.37 -5.52 -3.52
N GLY A 34 -3.71 -4.62 -4.24
CA GLY A 34 -4.36 -3.57 -5.01
C GLY A 34 -5.22 -4.14 -6.14
N ALA A 35 -4.66 -5.06 -6.93
CA ALA A 35 -5.35 -5.66 -8.07
C ALA A 35 -6.57 -6.50 -7.67
N ALA A 36 -6.44 -7.29 -6.61
CA ALA A 36 -7.55 -8.08 -6.07
C ALA A 36 -8.67 -7.20 -5.52
N SER A 37 -8.33 -6.08 -4.88
CA SER A 37 -9.31 -5.19 -4.25
C SER A 37 -10.16 -4.45 -5.27
N THR A 38 -9.59 -4.00 -6.37
CA THR A 38 -10.26 -3.13 -7.35
C THR A 38 -10.83 -3.87 -8.56
N GLY A 39 -10.43 -5.13 -8.80
CA GLY A 39 -10.88 -5.86 -9.98
C GLY A 39 -11.05 -7.35 -9.81
N SER A 40 -10.89 -7.90 -8.61
CA SER A 40 -10.98 -9.36 -8.36
C SER A 40 -9.92 -10.18 -9.12
N VAL A 41 -8.77 -9.60 -9.41
CA VAL A 41 -7.64 -10.31 -10.01
C VAL A 41 -7.14 -11.39 -9.06
N GLY A 42 -7.31 -12.66 -9.43
CA GLY A 42 -6.89 -13.80 -8.62
C GLY A 42 -5.48 -14.29 -8.93
N LEU A 43 -4.96 -13.99 -10.12
CA LEU A 43 -3.63 -14.40 -10.58
C LEU A 43 -3.06 -13.37 -11.55
N PHE A 44 -1.78 -13.09 -11.39
CA PHE A 44 -0.97 -12.35 -12.36
C PHE A 44 0.44 -12.94 -12.40
N HIS A 45 1.12 -12.73 -13.51
CA HIS A 45 2.52 -13.09 -13.68
C HIS A 45 3.36 -11.86 -13.95
N ILE A 46 4.59 -11.82 -13.43
CA ILE A 46 5.61 -10.88 -13.85
C ILE A 46 6.66 -11.65 -14.61
N VAL A 47 6.70 -11.41 -15.91
CA VAL A 47 7.57 -12.15 -16.83
C VAL A 47 9.03 -11.98 -16.46
N GLY A 48 9.76 -13.11 -16.38
CA GLY A 48 11.16 -13.17 -15.97
C GLY A 48 11.36 -13.08 -14.45
N GLN A 49 10.30 -12.99 -13.62
CA GLN A 49 10.42 -12.85 -12.18
C GLN A 49 9.54 -13.82 -11.39
N THR A 50 8.27 -14.01 -11.76
CA THR A 50 7.45 -15.06 -11.12
C THR A 50 7.82 -16.42 -11.67
N PRO A 51 7.94 -17.47 -10.80
CA PRO A 51 8.48 -18.77 -11.20
C PRO A 51 7.78 -19.43 -12.39
N GLU A 52 6.47 -19.22 -12.50
CA GLU A 52 5.63 -19.81 -13.56
C GLU A 52 5.76 -19.08 -14.91
N ALA A 53 6.39 -17.90 -14.94
CA ALA A 53 6.51 -17.05 -16.11
C ALA A 53 7.97 -16.69 -16.44
N PRO A 54 8.85 -17.67 -16.70
CA PRO A 54 10.23 -17.37 -17.08
C PRO A 54 10.33 -16.58 -18.38
N THR A 55 9.38 -16.76 -19.28
CA THR A 55 9.21 -15.99 -20.53
C THR A 55 7.73 -15.73 -20.79
N LEU A 56 7.42 -14.78 -21.66
CA LEU A 56 6.04 -14.52 -22.06
C LEU A 56 5.43 -15.74 -22.77
N ASP A 57 6.19 -16.40 -23.62
CA ASP A 57 5.74 -17.61 -24.36
C ASP A 57 5.38 -18.77 -23.43
N ALA A 58 6.01 -18.84 -22.25
CA ALA A 58 5.70 -19.90 -21.29
C ALA A 58 4.28 -19.82 -20.73
N ILE A 59 3.65 -18.66 -20.76
CA ILE A 59 2.32 -18.39 -20.20
C ILE A 59 1.29 -17.95 -21.23
N CYS A 60 1.70 -17.50 -22.41
CA CYS A 60 0.83 -17.12 -23.53
C CYS A 60 0.74 -18.27 -24.53
N LEU A 61 0.00 -19.32 -24.20
CA LEU A 61 -0.28 -20.44 -25.12
C LEU A 61 -1.40 -20.01 -26.06
N ASP A 62 -1.08 -19.58 -27.28
CA ASP A 62 -2.01 -19.30 -28.41
C ASP A 62 -3.42 -18.81 -27.98
N ILE A 63 -3.47 -17.82 -27.06
CA ILE A 63 -4.74 -17.29 -26.55
C ILE A 63 -5.26 -16.26 -27.54
N PRO A 64 -6.32 -16.59 -28.32
CA PRO A 64 -6.97 -15.60 -29.16
C PRO A 64 -7.55 -14.47 -28.29
N ASN A 65 -7.42 -13.21 -28.75
CA ASN A 65 -7.90 -12.00 -28.07
C ASN A 65 -7.07 -11.53 -26.86
N THR A 66 -5.76 -11.72 -26.87
CA THR A 66 -4.88 -11.05 -25.90
C THR A 66 -4.90 -9.54 -26.15
N GLN A 67 -5.26 -8.78 -25.12
CA GLN A 67 -5.21 -7.32 -25.14
C GLN A 67 -3.93 -6.85 -24.45
N THR A 68 -3.16 -6.00 -25.13
CA THR A 68 -1.99 -5.33 -24.53
C THR A 68 -2.38 -3.94 -24.05
N LEU A 69 -2.03 -3.63 -22.79
CA LEU A 69 -2.25 -2.33 -22.18
C LEU A 69 -0.90 -1.82 -21.65
N ALA A 70 -0.68 -0.51 -21.78
CA ALA A 70 0.53 0.16 -21.29
C ALA A 70 0.14 1.41 -20.49
N PRO A 71 0.11 1.34 -19.15
CA PRO A 71 -0.20 2.52 -18.35
C PRO A 71 0.90 3.56 -18.46
N THR A 72 0.50 4.80 -18.62
CA THR A 72 1.37 5.96 -18.53
C THR A 72 1.52 6.41 -17.07
N ALA A 73 2.50 7.26 -16.76
CA ALA A 73 2.61 7.90 -15.45
C ALA A 73 1.32 8.68 -15.09
N GLN A 74 0.68 9.30 -16.10
CA GLN A 74 -0.58 10.00 -15.91
C GLN A 74 -1.73 9.05 -15.51
N ASP A 75 -1.81 7.85 -16.12
CA ASP A 75 -2.83 6.86 -15.73
C ASP A 75 -2.65 6.41 -14.29
N LEU A 76 -1.40 6.19 -13.86
CA LEU A 76 -1.09 5.81 -12.49
C LEU A 76 -1.38 6.95 -11.50
N ARG A 77 -1.16 8.21 -11.90
CA ARG A 77 -1.53 9.38 -11.11
C ARG A 77 -3.05 9.50 -10.95
N LEU A 78 -3.81 9.33 -12.02
CA LEU A 78 -5.27 9.32 -11.96
C LEU A 78 -5.79 8.21 -11.06
N GLU A 79 -5.15 7.05 -11.08
CA GLU A 79 -5.51 5.94 -10.20
C GLU A 79 -5.20 6.25 -8.72
N ARG A 80 -4.05 6.89 -8.43
CA ARG A 80 -3.74 7.40 -7.09
C ARG A 80 -4.83 8.37 -6.60
N ASP A 81 -5.25 9.29 -7.46
CA ASP A 81 -6.22 10.32 -7.11
C ASP A 81 -7.63 9.72 -6.94
N ARG A 82 -7.97 8.66 -7.69
CA ARG A 82 -9.19 7.86 -7.49
C ARG A 82 -9.25 7.20 -6.11
N LEU A 83 -8.12 6.83 -5.54
CA LEU A 83 -8.00 6.25 -4.19
C LEU A 83 -7.94 7.33 -3.09
N SER A 84 -8.11 8.61 -3.46
CA SER A 84 -8.02 9.74 -2.54
C SER A 84 -9.29 10.58 -2.61
N HIS A 85 -10.07 10.55 -1.54
CA HIS A 85 -11.43 11.12 -1.53
C HIS A 85 -11.55 12.42 -0.71
N SER A 86 -10.46 12.90 -0.08
CA SER A 86 -10.49 14.13 0.71
C SER A 86 -10.31 15.37 -0.17
N SER A 87 -11.12 16.39 0.11
CA SER A 87 -10.94 17.76 -0.37
C SER A 87 -10.30 18.69 0.67
N SER A 88 -10.03 18.18 1.88
CA SER A 88 -9.37 18.90 2.97
C SER A 88 -7.89 18.57 3.02
N ASP A 89 -7.07 19.51 3.46
CA ASP A 89 -5.65 19.29 3.79
C ASP A 89 -5.46 18.75 5.22
N GLU A 90 -6.52 18.69 6.03
CA GLU A 90 -6.47 18.17 7.39
C GLU A 90 -6.40 16.65 7.39
N LEU A 91 -5.69 16.09 8.37
CA LEU A 91 -5.45 14.66 8.51
C LEU A 91 -5.60 14.24 9.96
N ASP A 92 -6.46 13.25 10.20
CA ASP A 92 -6.75 12.76 11.56
C ASP A 92 -5.82 11.63 11.98
N CYS A 93 -5.41 10.77 11.05
CA CYS A 93 -4.49 9.66 11.34
C CYS A 93 -3.80 9.09 10.10
N ILE A 94 -2.75 8.33 10.35
CA ILE A 94 -2.10 7.46 9.36
C ILE A 94 -2.40 6.00 9.73
N ALA A 95 -2.65 5.19 8.71
CA ALA A 95 -2.81 3.75 8.88
C ALA A 95 -2.11 2.99 7.73
N VAL A 96 -1.09 2.22 8.05
CA VAL A 96 -0.34 1.38 7.10
C VAL A 96 -0.40 -0.08 7.51
N GLY A 97 -0.04 -0.98 6.59
CA GLY A 97 0.00 -2.43 6.88
C GLY A 97 -1.29 -3.18 6.55
N SER A 98 -1.93 -2.86 5.44
CA SER A 98 -3.02 -3.65 4.87
C SER A 98 -2.75 -3.97 3.40
N PRO A 99 -2.12 -5.11 3.08
CA PRO A 99 -1.69 -6.25 3.93
C PRO A 99 -0.65 -5.90 4.99
N HIS A 100 -0.50 -6.78 6.00
CA HIS A 100 0.40 -6.60 7.12
C HIS A 100 1.80 -6.13 6.71
N PHE A 101 2.28 -5.11 7.41
CA PHE A 101 3.63 -4.59 7.24
C PHE A 101 4.66 -5.68 7.55
N SER A 102 5.61 -5.84 6.67
CA SER A 102 6.75 -6.75 6.87
C SER A 102 7.80 -6.10 7.76
N TYR A 103 8.79 -6.90 8.16
CA TYR A 103 9.96 -6.37 8.86
C TYR A 103 10.74 -5.35 7.99
N PRO A 104 11.08 -5.62 6.70
CA PRO A 104 11.71 -4.61 5.84
C PRO A 104 10.89 -3.32 5.68
N GLU A 105 9.58 -3.40 5.56
CA GLU A 105 8.72 -2.21 5.50
C GLU A 105 8.78 -1.40 6.81
N THR A 106 8.90 -2.07 7.96
CA THR A 106 9.06 -1.39 9.26
C THR A 106 10.42 -0.71 9.38
N ILE A 107 11.49 -1.30 8.86
CA ILE A 107 12.81 -0.64 8.78
C ILE A 107 12.73 0.59 7.89
N ALA A 108 12.12 0.47 6.71
CA ALA A 108 11.92 1.61 5.81
C ALA A 108 11.10 2.75 6.45
N LEU A 109 10.13 2.42 7.31
CA LEU A 109 9.40 3.41 8.09
C LEU A 109 10.30 4.13 9.09
N LEU A 110 11.13 3.41 9.84
CA LEU A 110 12.10 4.00 10.77
C LEU A 110 13.09 4.92 10.05
N ASP A 111 13.61 4.47 8.92
CA ASP A 111 14.52 5.27 8.08
C ASP A 111 13.83 6.55 7.58
N ALA A 112 12.57 6.46 7.15
CA ALA A 112 11.82 7.62 6.70
C ALA A 112 11.49 8.60 7.84
N LEU A 113 11.26 8.09 9.06
CA LEU A 113 11.01 8.93 10.23
C LEU A 113 12.21 9.76 10.66
N GLN A 114 13.46 9.27 10.49
CA GLN A 114 14.67 9.99 10.86
C GLN A 114 14.61 10.58 12.28
N GLU A 115 14.18 9.77 13.25
CA GLU A 115 13.98 10.14 14.66
C GLU A 115 12.92 11.24 14.91
N ARG A 116 12.21 11.67 13.86
CA ARG A 116 11.08 12.62 13.98
C ARG A 116 9.87 11.93 14.59
N LYS A 117 8.98 12.73 15.16
CA LYS A 117 7.79 12.25 15.84
C LYS A 117 6.52 12.59 15.07
N SER A 118 5.61 11.65 14.96
CA SER A 118 4.24 11.90 14.50
C SER A 118 3.50 12.78 15.50
N ILE A 119 2.79 13.79 15.02
CA ILE A 119 1.92 14.65 15.84
C ILE A 119 0.46 14.20 15.82
N ILE A 120 0.13 13.23 14.98
CA ILE A 120 -1.18 12.59 14.87
C ILE A 120 -1.06 11.09 15.10
N PRO A 121 -2.14 10.38 15.40
CA PRO A 121 -2.13 8.91 15.51
C PRO A 121 -1.55 8.24 14.27
N PHE A 122 -0.59 7.33 14.45
CA PHE A 122 0.01 6.58 13.36
C PHE A 122 -0.01 5.08 13.70
N TYR A 123 -0.81 4.32 12.97
CA TYR A 123 -1.04 2.90 13.18
C TYR A 123 -0.27 2.07 12.14
N VAL A 124 0.42 1.03 12.61
CA VAL A 124 1.09 0.04 11.77
C VAL A 124 0.52 -1.34 12.07
N CYS A 125 -0.24 -1.88 11.12
CA CYS A 125 -0.75 -3.25 11.24
C CYS A 125 0.30 -4.25 10.77
N THR A 126 0.63 -5.22 11.62
CA THR A 126 1.62 -6.26 11.34
C THR A 126 1.22 -7.58 11.99
N ASN A 127 2.06 -8.60 11.88
CA ASN A 127 1.84 -9.89 12.52
C ASN A 127 2.76 -10.07 13.74
N ARG A 128 2.42 -11.04 14.59
CA ARG A 128 3.19 -11.35 15.81
C ARG A 128 4.63 -11.76 15.56
N PHE A 129 4.93 -12.36 14.41
CA PHE A 129 6.32 -12.77 14.09
C PHE A 129 7.20 -11.54 13.85
N VAL A 130 6.67 -10.55 13.12
CA VAL A 130 7.36 -9.27 12.93
C VAL A 130 7.49 -8.55 14.27
N LEU A 131 6.43 -8.50 15.09
CA LEU A 131 6.48 -7.90 16.43
C LEU A 131 7.60 -8.51 17.27
N THR A 132 7.66 -9.86 17.38
CA THR A 132 8.69 -10.57 18.16
C THR A 132 10.10 -10.23 17.66
N LYS A 133 10.28 -10.12 16.35
CA LYS A 133 11.57 -9.72 15.77
C LYS A 133 11.94 -8.28 16.16
N LEU A 134 10.98 -7.34 16.06
CA LEU A 134 11.18 -5.94 16.45
C LEU A 134 11.50 -5.81 17.95
N GLU A 135 10.88 -6.63 18.80
CA GLU A 135 11.18 -6.70 20.24
C GLU A 135 12.62 -7.16 20.51
N HIS A 136 13.00 -8.28 19.88
CA HIS A 136 14.34 -8.86 20.02
C HIS A 136 15.44 -7.85 19.60
N GLU A 137 15.21 -7.12 18.54
CA GLU A 137 16.16 -6.13 18.02
C GLU A 137 15.99 -4.73 18.66
N LYS A 138 15.12 -4.60 19.66
CA LYS A 138 14.83 -3.35 20.40
C LYS A 138 14.29 -2.20 19.54
N LEU A 139 13.73 -2.52 18.37
CA LEU A 139 13.21 -1.54 17.42
C LEU A 139 11.82 -0.98 17.81
N LEU A 140 11.13 -1.61 18.77
CA LEU A 140 9.92 -1.04 19.35
C LEU A 140 10.16 0.26 20.12
N ILE A 141 11.38 0.45 20.65
CA ILE A 141 11.72 1.66 21.40
C ILE A 141 11.66 2.90 20.51
N PRO A 142 12.41 2.98 19.40
CA PRO A 142 12.34 4.13 18.49
C PRO A 142 10.95 4.27 17.84
N LEU A 143 10.24 3.19 17.51
CA LEU A 143 8.87 3.26 16.98
C LEU A 143 7.93 3.95 17.96
N LYS A 144 7.92 3.54 19.22
CA LYS A 144 7.11 4.15 20.27
C LYS A 144 7.50 5.61 20.52
N ALA A 145 8.80 5.92 20.52
CA ALA A 145 9.29 7.31 20.67
C ALA A 145 8.80 8.20 19.54
N ALA A 146 8.71 7.66 18.31
CA ALA A 146 8.16 8.34 17.13
C ALA A 146 6.61 8.45 17.16
N GLY A 147 5.93 7.90 18.16
CA GLY A 147 4.47 7.95 18.26
C GLY A 147 3.75 6.90 17.43
N ILE A 148 4.45 5.82 17.03
CA ILE A 148 3.88 4.74 16.24
C ILE A 148 3.18 3.72 17.15
N GLU A 149 1.93 3.40 16.82
CA GLU A 149 1.14 2.36 17.47
C GLU A 149 1.15 1.08 16.61
N ILE A 150 1.66 -0.02 17.18
CA ILE A 150 1.71 -1.32 16.49
C ILE A 150 0.42 -2.09 16.80
N VAL A 151 -0.27 -2.48 15.74
CA VAL A 151 -1.49 -3.29 15.79
C VAL A 151 -1.16 -4.68 15.27
N VAL A 152 -1.41 -5.71 16.06
CA VAL A 152 -0.91 -7.07 15.78
C VAL A 152 -2.04 -8.02 15.41
N ASP A 153 -1.80 -8.84 14.39
CA ASP A 153 -2.67 -9.92 13.90
C ASP A 153 -4.10 -9.48 13.50
N THR A 154 -4.28 -8.19 13.26
CA THR A 154 -5.53 -7.62 12.76
C THR A 154 -5.26 -6.41 11.88
N CYS A 155 -6.31 -5.81 11.38
CA CYS A 155 -6.25 -4.63 10.52
C CYS A 155 -7.24 -3.59 11.02
N ILE A 156 -6.89 -2.33 10.91
CA ILE A 156 -7.75 -1.18 11.26
C ILE A 156 -9.09 -1.21 10.55
N ALA A 157 -9.15 -1.82 9.35
CA ALA A 157 -10.40 -1.96 8.61
C ALA A 157 -11.43 -2.88 9.30
N VAL A 158 -10.98 -3.85 10.10
CA VAL A 158 -11.85 -4.88 10.70
C VAL A 158 -11.92 -4.82 12.22
N ALA A 159 -10.99 -4.12 12.86
CA ALA A 159 -10.97 -3.96 14.31
C ALA A 159 -11.29 -2.49 14.69
N PRO A 160 -12.09 -2.24 15.73
CA PRO A 160 -12.51 -0.90 16.14
C PRO A 160 -11.38 -0.15 16.88
N ILE A 161 -10.28 0.12 16.16
CA ILE A 161 -9.07 0.76 16.71
C ILE A 161 -9.14 2.26 16.53
N LEU A 162 -9.71 2.73 15.39
CA LEU A 162 -9.86 4.15 15.14
C LEU A 162 -10.80 4.80 16.13
N LYS A 163 -10.38 5.92 16.69
CA LYS A 163 -11.16 6.69 17.65
C LYS A 163 -12.03 7.69 16.90
N GLY A 164 -13.33 7.58 17.03
CA GLY A 164 -14.30 8.49 16.40
C GLY A 164 -15.13 7.82 15.29
N ASN A 165 -16.07 8.58 14.75
CA ASN A 165 -17.06 8.11 13.78
C ASN A 165 -16.77 8.69 12.38
N GLY A 166 -15.52 8.86 12.00
CA GLY A 166 -15.09 9.42 10.73
C GLY A 166 -13.92 10.38 10.89
N GLY A 167 -13.41 10.85 9.75
CA GLY A 167 -12.25 11.73 9.65
C GLY A 167 -11.50 11.47 8.34
N VAL A 168 -10.30 12.02 8.21
CA VAL A 168 -9.42 11.82 7.08
C VAL A 168 -8.23 10.96 7.51
N MET A 169 -8.02 9.87 6.78
CA MET A 169 -6.96 8.91 7.05
C MET A 169 -6.08 8.74 5.82
N MET A 170 -4.77 8.80 6.01
CA MET A 170 -3.81 8.53 4.93
C MET A 170 -3.21 7.13 5.05
N THR A 171 -2.96 6.51 3.91
CA THR A 171 -2.40 5.15 3.82
C THR A 171 -1.53 4.98 2.58
N ASN A 172 -0.53 4.09 2.67
CA ASN A 172 0.26 3.64 1.53
C ASN A 172 -0.29 2.34 0.91
N SER A 173 -1.44 1.88 1.35
CA SER A 173 -2.09 0.67 0.87
C SER A 173 -3.25 1.00 -0.08
N ALA A 174 -3.12 0.67 -1.36
CA ALA A 174 -4.20 0.80 -2.34
C ALA A 174 -5.44 -0.03 -1.93
N LYS A 175 -5.24 -1.25 -1.41
CA LYS A 175 -6.31 -2.08 -0.85
C LYS A 175 -7.07 -1.35 0.25
N PHE A 176 -6.35 -0.76 1.21
CA PHE A 176 -6.99 -0.09 2.34
C PHE A 176 -7.65 1.23 1.91
N ALA A 177 -7.02 1.98 1.02
CA ALA A 177 -7.64 3.18 0.45
C ALA A 177 -8.97 2.87 -0.26
N HIS A 178 -9.06 1.70 -0.92
CA HIS A 178 -10.29 1.26 -1.59
C HIS A 178 -11.39 0.83 -0.61
N TYR A 179 -11.08 -0.01 0.38
CA TYR A 179 -12.08 -0.55 1.31
C TYR A 179 -12.31 0.32 2.57
N GLY A 180 -11.29 1.08 2.98
CA GLY A 180 -11.28 1.84 4.22
C GLY A 180 -12.51 2.71 4.45
N PRO A 181 -12.93 3.52 3.47
CA PRO A 181 -14.12 4.37 3.64
C PRO A 181 -15.38 3.61 4.01
N GLY A 182 -15.66 2.50 3.32
CA GLY A 182 -16.83 1.67 3.58
C GLY A 182 -16.79 0.88 4.90
N MET A 183 -15.59 0.62 5.43
CA MET A 183 -15.40 -0.20 6.63
C MET A 183 -15.21 0.62 7.90
N THR A 184 -14.62 1.80 7.80
CA THR A 184 -14.24 2.61 8.96
C THR A 184 -15.02 3.92 9.08
N GLY A 185 -15.66 4.36 8.01
CA GLY A 185 -16.28 5.69 7.92
C GLY A 185 -15.28 6.84 7.75
N TYR A 186 -13.98 6.54 7.66
CA TYR A 186 -12.94 7.54 7.37
C TYR A 186 -12.78 7.73 5.86
N VAL A 187 -12.59 8.96 5.45
CA VAL A 187 -12.17 9.29 4.08
C VAL A 187 -10.72 8.91 3.90
N SER A 188 -10.40 8.18 2.83
CA SER A 188 -9.03 7.74 2.55
C SER A 188 -8.28 8.73 1.66
N VAL A 189 -6.98 8.90 1.95
CA VAL A 189 -5.99 9.53 1.07
C VAL A 189 -4.88 8.53 0.82
N PHE A 190 -4.59 8.25 -0.44
CA PHE A 190 -3.52 7.34 -0.83
C PHE A 190 -2.24 8.12 -1.15
N GLY A 191 -1.11 7.67 -0.60
CA GLY A 191 0.22 8.22 -0.86
C GLY A 191 1.33 7.18 -0.69
N SER A 192 2.57 7.59 -0.92
CA SER A 192 3.74 6.77 -0.62
C SER A 192 3.97 6.64 0.90
N LEU A 193 4.88 5.76 1.31
CA LEU A 193 5.28 5.69 2.73
C LEU A 193 5.91 7.02 3.20
N SER A 194 6.73 7.65 2.36
CA SER A 194 7.31 8.96 2.66
C SER A 194 6.24 10.04 2.79
N ASP A 195 5.22 10.04 1.91
CA ASP A 195 4.09 10.96 2.03
C ASP A 195 3.34 10.76 3.35
N CYS A 196 3.09 9.50 3.76
CA CYS A 196 2.48 9.18 5.04
C CYS A 196 3.30 9.72 6.22
N VAL A 197 4.64 9.57 6.18
CA VAL A 197 5.52 10.06 7.25
C VAL A 197 5.54 11.59 7.30
N GLU A 198 5.73 12.26 6.17
CA GLU A 198 5.73 13.74 6.14
C GLU A 198 4.37 14.31 6.59
N SER A 199 3.28 13.66 6.19
CA SER A 199 1.94 14.03 6.63
C SER A 199 1.75 13.82 8.13
N ALA A 200 2.29 12.72 8.69
CA ALA A 200 2.21 12.43 10.12
C ALA A 200 2.95 13.47 10.99
N ILE A 201 4.07 13.98 10.47
CA ILE A 201 4.90 14.98 11.16
C ILE A 201 4.27 16.37 11.11
N THR A 202 3.59 16.70 10.02
CA THR A 202 2.97 18.03 9.81
C THR A 202 1.51 18.11 10.25
N GLY A 203 0.81 16.97 10.37
CA GLY A 203 -0.63 16.91 10.60
C GLY A 203 -1.47 17.31 9.38
N LYS A 204 -0.83 17.44 8.21
CA LYS A 204 -1.47 17.84 6.96
C LYS A 204 -1.16 16.85 5.86
N ILE A 205 -2.02 16.78 4.85
CA ILE A 205 -1.79 15.93 3.68
C ILE A 205 -0.62 16.49 2.87
N ILE A 206 0.49 15.76 2.86
CA ILE A 206 1.68 16.03 2.02
C ILE A 206 1.79 14.91 1.00
N ARG A 207 1.93 15.24 -0.28
CA ARG A 207 2.20 14.28 -1.36
C ARG A 207 3.25 14.83 -2.30
N ASP A 208 4.27 14.02 -2.59
CA ASP A 208 5.31 14.39 -3.55
C ASP A 208 4.91 13.97 -4.97
N ASP A 209 4.42 14.94 -5.75
CA ASP A 209 4.01 14.70 -7.14
C ASP A 209 5.17 14.33 -8.07
N ARG A 210 6.42 14.56 -7.69
CA ARG A 210 7.60 14.17 -8.49
C ARG A 210 7.74 12.65 -8.61
N LEU A 211 7.20 11.90 -7.67
CA LEU A 211 7.14 10.43 -7.72
C LEU A 211 6.26 9.90 -8.87
N TRP A 212 5.47 10.78 -9.50
CA TRP A 212 4.46 10.44 -10.48
C TRP A 212 4.67 11.13 -11.85
N GLN A 213 5.89 11.62 -12.10
CA GLN A 213 6.26 12.29 -13.34
C GLN A 213 6.91 11.34 -14.35
#